data_fc68c928e456de161933a1bf66de0ab4
#
_entry.id   fc68c928e456de161933a1bf66de0ab4
#
_cell.length_a   1.000
_cell.length_b   1.000
_cell.length_c   1.000
_cell.angle_alpha   90.00
_cell.angle_beta   90.00
_cell.angle_gamma   90.00
#
_symmetry.space_group_name_H-M   'P 1'
#
loop_
_entity.id
_entity.type
_entity.pdbx_description
1 polymer ?
#
loop_
_entity_poly.entity_id
_entity_poly.type
_entity_poly.pdbx_seq_one_letter_code
_entity_poly.pdbx_strand_id
1 'polypeptide(L)'
;VRSTVTSGSTELLNSIIHEIMSRTRMEAVIDELKLVPEESKKVDREVLVELMRQNISVDIPQRTSENVGYFAIKYTSKDPVVAAAVANKLSSLFIEENLKQREQQAVGTSEFLSNELKTTRERLETQGKELADYKRRHLGELPEQRDTNIRLLEQIQLQYQRNEESLRAAQDRQLLIGRQMRDLENPTVQ
;
A
#
# COMPACT_ATOMS: atom_id res chain seq x y z
N VAL A 1 7.00 12.16 -15.66
CA VAL A 1 6.12 12.07 -14.48
C VAL A 1 6.16 13.42 -13.78
N ARG A 2 5.17 14.31 -14.06
CA ARG A 2 5.04 15.58 -13.35
C ARG A 2 4.48 15.28 -11.96
N SER A 3 5.20 15.73 -10.95
CA SER A 3 4.85 15.55 -9.54
C SER A 3 3.49 16.19 -9.20
N THR A 4 2.51 15.39 -8.89
CA THR A 4 1.20 15.79 -8.34
C THR A 4 1.32 16.39 -6.93
N VAL A 5 2.51 16.35 -6.34
CA VAL A 5 2.82 16.84 -4.98
C VAL A 5 2.79 18.36 -4.88
N THR A 6 2.93 19.09 -6.00
CA THR A 6 3.04 20.56 -6.00
C THR A 6 1.69 21.26 -5.87
N SER A 7 0.61 20.70 -6.41
CA SER A 7 -0.73 21.30 -6.31
C SER A 7 -1.30 21.20 -4.88
N GLY A 8 -1.13 20.07 -4.23
CA GLY A 8 -1.67 19.83 -2.88
C GLY A 8 -1.12 20.76 -1.79
N SER A 9 0.12 21.27 -1.94
CA SER A 9 0.70 22.16 -0.92
C SER A 9 0.12 23.58 -0.94
N THR A 10 -0.26 24.08 -2.12
CA THR A 10 -0.89 25.41 -2.24
C THR A 10 -2.35 25.37 -1.79
N GLU A 11 -3.06 24.31 -2.14
CA GLU A 11 -4.43 24.06 -1.68
C GLU A 11 -4.49 23.90 -0.15
N LEU A 12 -3.54 23.17 0.41
CA LEU A 12 -3.39 23.02 1.86
C LEU A 12 -3.16 24.38 2.54
N LEU A 13 -2.24 25.20 2.02
CA LEU A 13 -1.97 26.54 2.55
C LEU A 13 -3.22 27.42 2.51
N ASN A 14 -3.94 27.41 1.39
CA ASN A 14 -5.19 28.18 1.26
C ASN A 14 -6.25 27.69 2.27
N SER A 15 -6.38 26.38 2.45
CA SER A 15 -7.30 25.82 3.44
C SER A 15 -6.95 26.26 4.86
N ILE A 16 -5.66 26.23 5.23
CA ILE A 16 -5.19 26.69 6.54
C ILE A 16 -5.47 28.19 6.73
N ILE A 17 -5.21 29.02 5.71
CA ILE A 17 -5.50 30.45 5.76
C ILE A 17 -7.00 30.69 5.99
N HIS A 18 -7.86 29.99 5.26
CA HIS A 18 -9.31 30.11 5.45
C HIS A 18 -9.75 29.72 6.85
N GLU A 19 -9.19 28.62 7.40
CA GLU A 19 -9.50 28.16 8.75
C GLU A 19 -9.05 29.19 9.80
N ILE A 20 -7.84 29.75 9.69
CA ILE A 20 -7.32 30.76 10.62
C ILE A 20 -8.11 32.05 10.51
N MET A 21 -8.51 32.45 9.29
CA MET A 21 -9.32 33.65 9.04
C MET A 21 -10.81 33.41 9.34
N SER A 22 -11.18 32.24 9.86
CA SER A 22 -12.56 31.99 10.27
C SER A 22 -13.01 32.93 11.41
N ARG A 23 -14.30 33.20 11.48
CA ARG A 23 -14.89 34.06 12.51
C ARG A 23 -14.50 33.60 13.90
N THR A 24 -14.67 32.32 14.20
CA THR A 24 -14.40 31.75 15.52
C THR A 24 -12.95 31.93 15.96
N ARG A 25 -12.00 31.75 15.04
CA ARG A 25 -10.57 31.93 15.31
C ARG A 25 -10.22 33.39 15.53
N MET A 26 -10.77 34.28 14.71
CA MET A 26 -10.57 35.73 14.87
C MET A 26 -11.16 36.25 16.18
N GLU A 27 -12.36 35.84 16.56
CA GLU A 27 -12.96 36.17 17.85
C GLU A 27 -12.08 35.70 19.02
N ALA A 28 -11.54 34.46 18.93
CA ALA A 28 -10.63 33.95 19.97
C ALA A 28 -9.34 34.77 20.09
N VAL A 29 -8.76 35.23 18.98
CA VAL A 29 -7.56 36.10 18.99
C VAL A 29 -7.90 37.48 19.59
N ILE A 30 -9.05 38.05 19.25
CA ILE A 30 -9.51 39.33 19.77
C ILE A 30 -9.69 39.25 21.32
N ASP A 31 -10.32 38.17 21.80
CA ASP A 31 -10.59 37.97 23.22
C ASP A 31 -9.28 37.69 24.01
N GLU A 32 -8.39 36.83 23.47
CA GLU A 32 -7.13 36.47 24.13
C GLU A 32 -6.18 37.65 24.25
N LEU A 33 -6.06 38.45 23.20
CA LEU A 33 -5.18 39.61 23.18
C LEU A 33 -5.85 40.87 23.72
N LYS A 34 -7.12 40.78 24.17
CA LYS A 34 -7.91 41.91 24.72
C LYS A 34 -7.86 43.13 23.81
N LEU A 35 -8.03 42.91 22.49
CA LEU A 35 -7.91 43.98 21.49
C LEU A 35 -9.01 45.02 21.57
N VAL A 36 -10.08 44.76 22.30
CA VAL A 36 -11.20 45.66 22.54
C VAL A 36 -11.12 46.22 23.95
N PRO A 37 -11.03 47.54 24.12
CA PRO A 37 -11.17 48.15 25.45
C PRO A 37 -12.53 47.82 26.08
N GLU A 38 -12.58 47.57 27.39
CA GLU A 38 -13.83 47.21 28.07
C GLU A 38 -14.95 48.28 27.95
N GLU A 39 -14.56 49.51 27.68
CA GLU A 39 -15.48 50.63 27.44
C GLU A 39 -16.16 50.57 26.06
N SER A 40 -15.62 49.82 25.11
CA SER A 40 -16.12 49.70 23.72
C SER A 40 -17.01 48.48 23.50
N LYS A 41 -17.63 47.92 24.54
CA LYS A 41 -18.55 46.73 24.47
C LYS A 41 -19.78 46.93 23.56
N LYS A 42 -19.97 48.08 22.94
CA LYS A 42 -21.07 48.38 22.00
C LYS A 42 -20.71 48.14 20.55
N VAL A 43 -19.47 47.81 20.21
CA VAL A 43 -19.09 47.53 18.83
C VAL A 43 -19.47 46.08 18.54
N ASP A 44 -20.21 45.91 17.44
CA ASP A 44 -20.60 44.56 16.97
C ASP A 44 -19.34 43.72 16.73
N ARG A 45 -19.27 42.53 17.32
CA ARG A 45 -18.14 41.61 17.17
C ARG A 45 -17.86 41.28 15.72
N GLU A 46 -18.86 41.25 14.89
CA GLU A 46 -18.73 41.01 13.46
C GLU A 46 -17.93 42.11 12.77
N VAL A 47 -18.18 43.36 13.13
CA VAL A 47 -17.41 44.51 12.63
C VAL A 47 -15.95 44.44 13.04
N LEU A 48 -15.69 44.01 14.25
CA LEU A 48 -14.31 43.86 14.78
C LEU A 48 -13.55 42.76 14.03
N VAL A 49 -14.18 41.63 13.80
CA VAL A 49 -13.60 40.54 13.02
C VAL A 49 -13.30 40.99 11.59
N GLU A 50 -14.21 41.72 10.97
CA GLU A 50 -14.01 42.21 9.61
C GLU A 50 -12.88 43.25 9.52
N LEU A 51 -12.82 44.20 10.47
CA LEU A 51 -11.70 45.11 10.57
C LEU A 51 -10.37 44.42 10.79
N MET A 52 -10.34 43.37 11.61
CA MET A 52 -9.15 42.58 11.83
C MET A 52 -8.71 41.88 10.55
N ARG A 53 -9.63 41.27 9.81
CA ARG A 53 -9.36 40.62 8.51
C ARG A 53 -8.79 41.59 7.48
N GLN A 54 -9.32 42.78 7.38
CA GLN A 54 -8.84 43.83 6.45
C GLN A 54 -7.40 44.26 6.73
N ASN A 55 -6.97 44.19 8.00
CA ASN A 55 -5.63 44.52 8.42
C ASN A 55 -4.63 43.38 8.36
N ILE A 56 -5.08 42.15 8.02
CA ILE A 56 -4.24 40.97 7.83
C ILE A 56 -3.96 40.81 6.36
N SER A 57 -2.69 40.65 6.01
CA SER A 57 -2.25 40.26 4.65
C SER A 57 -1.37 39.03 4.73
N VAL A 58 -1.65 38.05 3.90
CA VAL A 58 -0.85 36.83 3.78
C VAL A 58 -0.23 36.80 2.38
N ASP A 59 1.09 36.94 2.35
CA ASP A 59 1.86 36.86 1.10
C ASP A 59 2.35 35.42 0.91
N ILE A 60 1.89 34.79 -0.16
CA ILE A 60 2.37 33.48 -0.61
C ILE A 60 3.16 33.74 -1.89
N PRO A 61 4.51 33.76 -1.85
CA PRO A 61 5.30 33.95 -3.05
C PRO A 61 5.10 32.77 -4.00
N GLN A 62 4.94 33.06 -5.28
CA GLN A 62 4.90 32.02 -6.29
C GLN A 62 6.24 31.30 -6.33
N ARG A 63 6.21 29.97 -6.26
CA ARG A 63 7.41 29.13 -6.29
C ARG A 63 8.16 29.30 -7.60
N THR A 64 9.29 29.99 -7.53
CA THR A 64 10.34 29.89 -8.55
C THR A 64 11.31 28.78 -8.07
N SER A 65 11.98 28.09 -9.00
CA SER A 65 12.82 26.91 -8.72
C SER A 65 13.95 27.12 -7.69
N GLU A 66 14.17 28.33 -7.22
CA GLU A 66 15.18 28.69 -6.21
C GLU A 66 14.59 29.11 -4.85
N ASN A 67 13.28 29.28 -4.73
CA ASN A 67 12.66 29.74 -3.49
C ASN A 67 12.08 28.55 -2.68
N VAL A 68 12.72 28.31 -1.54
CA VAL A 68 12.16 27.53 -0.43
C VAL A 68 10.82 28.20 -0.06
N GLY A 69 9.71 27.46 -0.19
CA GLY A 69 8.38 28.01 0.01
C GLY A 69 8.23 28.59 1.42
N TYR A 70 8.35 29.92 1.52
CA TYR A 70 8.01 30.69 2.71
C TYR A 70 6.69 31.43 2.44
N PHE A 71 5.99 31.78 3.49
CA PHE A 71 4.87 32.70 3.45
C PHE A 71 5.07 33.74 4.54
N ALA A 72 4.51 34.91 4.34
CA ALA A 72 4.59 35.99 5.32
C ALA A 72 3.19 36.41 5.75
N ILE A 73 2.97 36.45 7.06
CA ILE A 73 1.76 37.02 7.66
C ILE A 73 2.10 38.44 8.12
N LYS A 74 1.33 39.38 7.66
CA LYS A 74 1.47 40.81 8.01
C LYS A 74 0.19 41.28 8.69
N TYR A 75 0.34 42.04 9.76
CA TYR A 75 -0.77 42.71 10.41
C TYR A 75 -0.45 44.18 10.60
N THR A 76 -1.40 45.05 10.24
CA THR A 76 -1.25 46.47 10.32
C THR A 76 -2.06 47.02 11.51
N SER A 77 -1.43 47.73 12.41
CA SER A 77 -2.07 48.38 13.57
C SER A 77 -1.42 49.73 13.87
N LYS A 78 -2.14 50.58 14.56
CA LYS A 78 -1.61 51.86 15.07
C LYS A 78 -0.65 51.65 16.26
N ASP A 79 -0.85 50.58 17.02
CA ASP A 79 0.00 50.18 18.15
C ASP A 79 0.97 49.07 17.70
N PRO A 80 2.29 49.33 17.79
CA PRO A 80 3.30 48.34 17.39
C PRO A 80 3.30 47.09 18.29
N VAL A 81 2.92 47.22 19.57
CA VAL A 81 2.85 46.07 20.48
C VAL A 81 1.71 45.13 20.08
N VAL A 82 0.56 45.72 19.77
CA VAL A 82 -0.61 44.99 19.27
C VAL A 82 -0.28 44.34 17.92
N ALA A 83 0.37 45.07 17.01
CA ALA A 83 0.76 44.54 15.72
C ALA A 83 1.64 43.30 15.86
N ALA A 84 2.65 43.36 16.71
CA ALA A 84 3.54 42.22 16.97
C ALA A 84 2.81 41.03 17.64
N ALA A 85 1.97 41.32 18.63
CA ALA A 85 1.22 40.30 19.36
C ALA A 85 0.27 39.53 18.43
N VAL A 86 -0.49 40.24 17.59
CA VAL A 86 -1.41 39.63 16.62
C VAL A 86 -0.65 38.81 15.56
N ALA A 87 0.41 39.38 14.99
CA ALA A 87 1.21 38.64 13.97
C ALA A 87 1.82 37.36 14.54
N ASN A 88 2.36 37.40 15.77
CA ASN A 88 2.90 36.22 16.44
C ASN A 88 1.81 35.18 16.75
N LYS A 89 0.65 35.62 17.22
CA LYS A 89 -0.48 34.71 17.49
C LYS A 89 -0.98 34.02 16.23
N LEU A 90 -1.16 34.78 15.14
CA LEU A 90 -1.56 34.23 13.85
C LEU A 90 -0.53 33.22 13.32
N SER A 91 0.77 33.52 13.45
CA SER A 91 1.85 32.61 13.07
C SER A 91 1.82 31.34 13.89
N SER A 92 1.57 31.42 15.20
CA SER A 92 1.44 30.22 16.05
C SER A 92 0.24 29.35 15.65
N LEU A 93 -0.91 29.97 15.40
CA LEU A 93 -2.12 29.29 14.94
C LEU A 93 -1.88 28.61 13.58
N PHE A 94 -1.12 29.24 12.69
CA PHE A 94 -0.77 28.65 11.41
C PHE A 94 0.11 27.40 11.57
N ILE A 95 1.11 27.47 12.44
CA ILE A 95 1.99 26.32 12.71
C ILE A 95 1.18 25.17 13.31
N GLU A 96 0.34 25.46 14.29
CA GLU A 96 -0.53 24.49 14.95
C GLU A 96 -1.46 23.79 13.94
N GLU A 97 -2.17 24.56 13.11
CA GLU A 97 -3.09 24.01 12.13
C GLU A 97 -2.36 23.23 11.02
N ASN A 98 -1.18 23.70 10.59
CA ASN A 98 -0.35 22.97 9.64
C ASN A 98 0.11 21.63 10.19
N LEU A 99 0.55 21.57 11.44
CA LEU A 99 0.95 20.33 12.11
C LEU A 99 -0.24 19.37 12.21
N LYS A 100 -1.39 19.86 12.65
CA LYS A 100 -2.61 19.06 12.77
C LYS A 100 -3.05 18.46 11.43
N GLN A 101 -3.04 19.26 10.36
CA GLN A 101 -3.41 18.76 9.03
C GLN A 101 -2.41 17.74 8.49
N ARG A 102 -1.11 17.94 8.73
CA ARG A 102 -0.08 16.94 8.38
C ARG A 102 -0.25 15.65 9.16
N GLU A 103 -0.56 15.74 10.45
CA GLU A 103 -0.83 14.57 11.27
C GLU A 103 -2.04 13.79 10.75
N GLN A 104 -3.15 14.48 10.48
CA GLN A 104 -4.35 13.86 9.92
C GLN A 104 -4.08 13.19 8.57
N GLN A 105 -3.31 13.83 7.70
CA GLN A 105 -2.92 13.25 6.42
C GLN A 105 -2.03 12.01 6.59
N ALA A 106 -1.09 12.05 7.52
CA ALA A 106 -0.22 10.91 7.82
C ALA A 106 -1.00 9.72 8.40
N VAL A 107 -1.91 9.99 9.34
CA VAL A 107 -2.79 8.96 9.93
C VAL A 107 -3.69 8.36 8.85
N GLY A 108 -4.38 9.18 8.05
CA GLY A 108 -5.24 8.71 6.97
C GLY A 108 -4.49 7.88 5.93
N THR A 109 -3.25 8.28 5.58
CA THR A 109 -2.39 7.51 4.68
C THR A 109 -1.99 6.17 5.29
N SER A 110 -1.64 6.15 6.58
CA SER A 110 -1.28 4.92 7.30
C SER A 110 -2.44 3.95 7.38
N GLU A 111 -3.64 4.44 7.70
CA GLU A 111 -4.86 3.62 7.75
C GLU A 111 -5.22 3.06 6.36
N PHE A 112 -5.14 3.89 5.32
CA PHE A 112 -5.37 3.45 3.94
C PHE A 112 -4.40 2.33 3.55
N LEU A 113 -3.09 2.53 3.78
CA LEU A 113 -2.06 1.53 3.47
C LEU A 113 -2.25 0.24 4.28
N SER A 114 -2.64 0.35 5.55
CA SER A 114 -2.94 -0.81 6.40
C SER A 114 -4.11 -1.62 5.86
N ASN A 115 -5.19 -0.96 5.45
CA ASN A 115 -6.37 -1.59 4.87
C ASN A 115 -6.05 -2.24 3.51
N GLU A 116 -5.28 -1.56 2.65
CA GLU A 116 -4.86 -2.09 1.35
C GLU A 116 -3.95 -3.31 1.50
N LEU A 117 -3.04 -3.27 2.47
CA LEU A 117 -2.16 -4.40 2.80
C LEU A 117 -2.98 -5.61 3.28
N LYS A 118 -3.99 -5.37 4.15
CA LYS A 118 -4.90 -6.43 4.61
C LYS A 118 -5.66 -7.05 3.44
N THR A 119 -6.28 -6.22 2.60
CA THR A 119 -7.03 -6.67 1.42
C THR A 119 -6.16 -7.47 0.45
N THR A 120 -4.93 -6.99 0.22
CA THR A 120 -3.98 -7.67 -0.66
C THR A 120 -3.54 -9.02 -0.09
N ARG A 121 -3.32 -9.12 1.22
CA ARG A 121 -3.01 -10.40 1.89
C ARG A 121 -4.16 -11.40 1.79
N GLU A 122 -5.39 -10.97 2.04
CA GLU A 122 -6.59 -11.83 1.91
C GLU A 122 -6.75 -12.34 0.48
N ARG A 123 -6.53 -11.48 -0.52
CA ARG A 123 -6.54 -11.86 -1.94
C ARG A 123 -5.44 -12.86 -2.27
N LEU A 124 -4.22 -12.63 -1.80
CA LEU A 124 -3.10 -13.54 -1.99
C LEU A 124 -3.36 -14.92 -1.37
N GLU A 125 -3.91 -14.95 -0.16
CA GLU A 125 -4.27 -16.19 0.53
C GLU A 125 -5.34 -16.97 -0.25
N THR A 126 -6.36 -16.28 -0.73
CA THR A 126 -7.43 -16.88 -1.54
C THR A 126 -6.87 -17.46 -2.83
N GLN A 127 -6.08 -16.70 -3.58
CA GLN A 127 -5.43 -17.19 -4.80
C GLN A 127 -4.46 -18.33 -4.52
N GLY A 128 -3.75 -18.29 -3.40
CA GLY A 128 -2.87 -19.38 -2.96
C GLY A 128 -3.64 -20.67 -2.72
N LYS A 129 -4.80 -20.59 -2.06
CA LYS A 129 -5.70 -21.74 -1.85
C LYS A 129 -6.24 -22.28 -3.17
N GLU A 130 -6.73 -21.40 -4.04
CA GLU A 130 -7.24 -21.78 -5.37
C GLU A 130 -6.16 -22.48 -6.21
N LEU A 131 -4.94 -21.96 -6.20
CA LEU A 131 -3.81 -22.54 -6.89
C LEU A 131 -3.43 -23.91 -6.31
N ALA A 132 -3.42 -24.05 -4.99
CA ALA A 132 -3.15 -25.33 -4.34
C ALA A 132 -4.21 -26.38 -4.68
N ASP A 133 -5.49 -25.99 -4.68
CA ASP A 133 -6.59 -26.86 -5.06
C ASP A 133 -6.55 -27.22 -6.55
N TYR A 134 -6.19 -26.28 -7.41
CA TYR A 134 -5.98 -26.56 -8.82
C TYR A 134 -4.84 -27.56 -9.01
N LYS A 135 -3.68 -27.36 -8.39
CA LYS A 135 -2.54 -28.28 -8.45
C LYS A 135 -2.89 -29.66 -7.93
N ARG A 136 -3.72 -29.76 -6.89
CA ARG A 136 -4.16 -31.04 -6.33
C ARG A 136 -5.09 -31.80 -7.28
N ARG A 137 -6.02 -31.09 -7.94
CA ARG A 137 -6.96 -31.71 -8.90
C ARG A 137 -6.28 -32.17 -10.19
N HIS A 138 -5.23 -31.48 -10.60
CA HIS A 138 -4.47 -31.74 -11.82
C HIS A 138 -3.10 -32.37 -11.54
N LEU A 139 -3.02 -33.14 -10.45
CA LEU A 139 -1.78 -33.86 -10.11
C LEU A 139 -1.44 -34.85 -11.24
N GLY A 140 -0.24 -34.76 -11.80
CA GLY A 140 0.20 -35.54 -12.95
C GLY A 140 0.07 -34.85 -14.32
N GLU A 141 -0.77 -33.82 -14.43
CA GLU A 141 -1.02 -33.08 -15.69
C GLU A 141 -0.26 -31.75 -15.75
N LEU A 142 0.38 -31.32 -14.63
CA LEU A 142 1.06 -30.05 -14.55
C LEU A 142 2.32 -30.01 -15.43
N PRO A 143 2.58 -28.89 -16.12
CA PRO A 143 3.79 -28.73 -16.94
C PRO A 143 5.09 -29.01 -16.18
N GLU A 144 5.14 -28.70 -14.90
CA GLU A 144 6.28 -28.93 -14.01
C GLU A 144 6.56 -30.45 -13.81
N GLN A 145 5.55 -31.30 -13.99
CA GLN A 145 5.63 -32.75 -13.80
C GLN A 145 5.91 -33.52 -15.10
N ARG A 146 5.86 -32.86 -16.24
CA ARG A 146 6.00 -33.46 -17.56
C ARG A 146 7.31 -34.23 -17.69
N ASP A 147 8.43 -33.65 -17.33
CA ASP A 147 9.75 -34.27 -17.45
C ASP A 147 9.90 -35.47 -16.51
N THR A 148 9.31 -35.36 -15.32
CA THR A 148 9.28 -36.48 -14.36
C THR A 148 8.43 -37.64 -14.89
N ASN A 149 7.27 -37.33 -15.47
CA ASN A 149 6.39 -38.34 -16.07
C ASN A 149 7.04 -39.03 -17.27
N ILE A 150 7.77 -38.30 -18.12
CA ILE A 150 8.51 -38.88 -19.25
C ILE A 150 9.57 -39.87 -18.76
N ARG A 151 10.38 -39.46 -17.75
CA ARG A 151 11.39 -40.36 -17.17
C ARG A 151 10.78 -41.62 -16.54
N LEU A 152 9.64 -41.47 -15.88
CA LEU A 152 8.91 -42.62 -15.31
C LEU A 152 8.42 -43.58 -16.39
N LEU A 153 7.88 -43.05 -17.51
CA LEU A 153 7.45 -43.85 -18.65
C LEU A 153 8.61 -44.62 -19.25
N GLU A 154 9.77 -43.98 -19.47
CA GLU A 154 10.98 -44.62 -19.96
C GLU A 154 11.43 -45.76 -19.02
N GLN A 155 11.42 -45.54 -17.74
CA GLN A 155 11.76 -46.54 -16.73
C GLN A 155 10.80 -47.72 -16.74
N ILE A 156 9.51 -47.48 -16.85
CA ILE A 156 8.48 -48.54 -16.94
C ILE A 156 8.66 -49.35 -18.25
N GLN A 157 8.93 -48.70 -19.39
CA GLN A 157 9.20 -49.38 -20.64
C GLN A 157 10.40 -50.30 -20.56
N LEU A 158 11.51 -49.84 -19.97
CA LEU A 158 12.69 -50.67 -19.73
C LEU A 158 12.39 -51.88 -18.82
N GLN A 159 11.60 -51.65 -17.80
CA GLN A 159 11.20 -52.70 -16.88
C GLN A 159 10.29 -53.72 -17.55
N TYR A 160 9.37 -53.28 -18.39
CA TYR A 160 8.51 -54.12 -19.18
C TYR A 160 9.33 -55.01 -20.14
N GLN A 161 10.28 -54.45 -20.88
CA GLN A 161 11.16 -55.20 -21.78
C GLN A 161 11.96 -56.26 -21.03
N ARG A 162 12.56 -55.95 -19.89
CA ARG A 162 13.29 -56.91 -19.05
C ARG A 162 12.39 -58.03 -18.55
N ASN A 163 11.15 -57.72 -18.19
CA ASN A 163 10.19 -58.73 -17.75
C ASN A 163 9.80 -59.63 -18.90
N GLU A 164 9.60 -59.11 -20.13
CA GLU A 164 9.30 -59.93 -21.32
C GLU A 164 10.45 -60.87 -21.70
N GLU A 165 11.70 -60.33 -21.64
CA GLU A 165 12.91 -61.21 -21.90
C GLU A 165 13.03 -62.25 -20.80
N SER A 166 12.80 -61.95 -19.54
CA SER A 166 12.83 -62.91 -18.45
C SER A 166 11.74 -63.98 -18.59
N LEU A 167 10.54 -63.55 -19.02
CA LEU A 167 9.43 -64.51 -19.28
C LEU A 167 9.76 -65.46 -20.41
N ARG A 168 10.29 -64.96 -21.54
CA ARG A 168 10.73 -65.82 -22.69
C ARG A 168 11.81 -66.80 -22.25
N ALA A 169 12.82 -66.31 -21.53
CA ALA A 169 13.88 -67.19 -21.02
C ALA A 169 13.34 -68.26 -20.04
N ALA A 170 12.35 -67.97 -19.23
CA ALA A 170 11.69 -68.91 -18.36
C ALA A 170 10.86 -69.94 -19.15
N GLN A 171 10.15 -69.52 -20.18
CA GLN A 171 9.39 -70.40 -21.09
C GLN A 171 10.32 -71.34 -21.83
N ASP A 172 11.44 -70.82 -22.38
CA ASP A 172 12.44 -71.65 -23.06
C ASP A 172 13.04 -72.70 -22.12
N ARG A 173 13.38 -72.36 -20.91
CA ARG A 173 13.84 -73.31 -19.91
C ARG A 173 12.79 -74.36 -19.58
N GLN A 174 11.53 -73.93 -19.44
CA GLN A 174 10.43 -74.86 -19.19
C GLN A 174 10.29 -75.90 -20.36
N LEU A 175 10.38 -75.42 -21.61
CA LEU A 175 10.34 -76.29 -22.78
C LEU A 175 11.53 -77.25 -22.82
N LEU A 176 12.71 -76.79 -22.49
CA LEU A 176 13.94 -77.57 -22.42
C LEU A 176 13.85 -78.68 -21.36
N ILE A 177 13.39 -78.32 -20.16
CA ILE A 177 13.15 -79.28 -19.08
C ILE A 177 12.07 -80.30 -19.48
N GLY A 178 10.98 -79.86 -20.13
CA GLY A 178 9.94 -80.74 -20.61
C GLY A 178 10.40 -81.70 -21.71
N ARG A 179 11.40 -81.31 -22.51
CA ARG A 179 12.05 -82.22 -23.46
C ARG A 179 12.93 -83.25 -22.74
N GLN A 180 13.78 -82.82 -21.84
CA GLN A 180 14.65 -83.69 -21.04
C GLN A 180 13.84 -84.73 -20.23
N MET A 181 12.71 -84.30 -19.65
CA MET A 181 11.85 -85.23 -18.93
C MET A 181 11.26 -86.30 -19.86
N ARG A 182 10.81 -85.95 -21.07
CA ARG A 182 10.30 -86.91 -22.08
C ARG A 182 11.37 -87.86 -22.56
N ASP A 183 12.61 -87.43 -22.75
CA ASP A 183 13.73 -88.28 -23.17
C ASP A 183 14.12 -89.25 -22.03
N LEU A 184 13.92 -88.90 -20.77
CA LEU A 184 14.13 -89.81 -19.64
C LEU A 184 12.98 -90.85 -19.46
N GLU A 185 11.73 -90.46 -19.81
CA GLU A 185 10.55 -91.34 -19.74
C GLU A 185 10.52 -92.40 -20.85
N ASN A 186 11.11 -92.10 -22.03
CA ASN A 186 11.22 -92.99 -23.14
C ASN A 186 12.70 -93.27 -23.48
N PRO A 187 13.42 -94.07 -22.69
CA PRO A 187 14.73 -94.54 -23.08
C PRO A 187 14.50 -95.49 -24.28
N THR A 188 14.80 -95.04 -25.47
CA THR A 188 14.85 -95.91 -26.64
C THR A 188 15.85 -97.02 -26.34
N VAL A 189 15.31 -98.22 -26.07
CA VAL A 189 16.06 -99.51 -26.01
C VAL A 189 16.79 -99.68 -27.35
N GLN A 190 18.12 -99.56 -27.39
CA GLN A 190 19.00 -100.21 -28.36
C GLN A 190 19.27 -101.60 -27.96
#